data_baf02ff9568d6c787b58dde45991d619
#
_entry.id   baf02ff9568d6c787b58dde45991d619
#
_cell.length_a   1.000
_cell.length_b   1.000
_cell.length_c   1.000
_cell.angle_alpha   90.00
_cell.angle_beta   90.00
_cell.angle_gamma   90.00
#
_symmetry.space_group_name_H-M   'P 1'
#
loop_
_entity.id
_entity.type
_entity.pdbx_description
1 polymer ?
#
loop_
_entity_poly.entity_id
_entity_poly.type
_entity_poly.pdbx_seq_one_letter_code
_entity_poly.pdbx_strand_id
1 'polypeptide(L)'
;MPDILRRRLLTALAFSPLLAQFPLMAHASGEQRIIALEWLPLELLMALGVIPAGAAELNGYRQWVGEPVLPASVVDVGLRTEPNLELITQMKPTLILYSQGYGPDPSRFMRIAPGLGFTFNEGGTGKPLTSARRSLMVLAKHIGRVPQAVAHLADLDSQMARLKNKLAHRPPRPLLLLSIVDPRHVIVFTANGLFQEVLDNLGLENAWKAESTFWGSVIVGIERLADLGDVDAIGFEHDNQAIVDEVTSTALWQSLPFVRSGRFKAMPPVWFYGATLSAMQLIDSLDHALEVK
;
A
#
# COMPACT_ATOMS: atom_id res chain seq x y z
N MET A 1 -12.54 61.90 50.61
CA MET A 1 -11.62 61.04 49.85
C MET A 1 -12.37 59.87 49.33
N PRO A 2 -13.00 59.97 48.18
CA PRO A 2 -13.40 58.73 47.44
C PRO A 2 -13.28 58.87 45.92
N ASP A 3 -12.22 59.43 45.36
CA ASP A 3 -12.14 59.65 43.92
C ASP A 3 -10.99 58.89 43.20
N ILE A 4 -10.12 58.22 43.94
CA ILE A 4 -8.96 57.53 43.36
C ILE A 4 -9.32 56.13 42.92
N LEU A 5 -10.30 55.49 43.54
CA LEU A 5 -10.71 54.10 43.16
C LEU A 5 -11.59 54.11 41.91
N ARG A 6 -12.40 55.11 41.66
CA ARG A 6 -13.26 55.23 40.47
C ARG A 6 -12.43 55.49 39.19
N ARG A 7 -11.37 56.30 39.31
CA ARG A 7 -10.48 56.57 38.16
C ARG A 7 -9.65 55.39 37.74
N ARG A 8 -9.28 54.48 38.64
CA ARG A 8 -8.52 53.24 38.30
C ARG A 8 -9.40 52.17 37.70
N LEU A 9 -10.71 52.14 37.92
CA LEU A 9 -11.64 51.19 37.29
C LEU A 9 -12.01 51.60 35.86
N LEU A 10 -11.95 52.85 35.48
CA LEU A 10 -12.26 53.36 34.15
C LEU A 10 -11.05 53.23 33.18
N THR A 11 -9.82 53.21 33.69
CA THR A 11 -8.63 52.97 32.88
C THR A 11 -8.34 51.49 32.60
N ALA A 12 -8.91 50.55 33.39
CA ALA A 12 -8.78 49.11 33.15
C ALA A 12 -9.71 48.61 32.04
N LEU A 13 -10.75 49.36 31.66
CA LEU A 13 -11.67 48.99 30.57
C LEU A 13 -11.22 49.48 29.17
N ALA A 14 -10.18 50.33 29.10
CA ALA A 14 -9.69 50.89 27.85
C ALA A 14 -8.56 50.05 27.19
N PHE A 15 -8.05 49.02 27.88
CA PHE A 15 -7.08 48.05 27.35
C PHE A 15 -7.65 46.66 27.30
N SER A 16 -8.88 46.48 26.81
CA SER A 16 -9.30 45.20 26.27
C SER A 16 -8.54 45.01 24.95
N PRO A 17 -7.64 44.03 24.83
CA PRO A 17 -7.15 43.70 23.51
C PRO A 17 -8.38 43.31 22.70
N LEU A 18 -8.62 43.99 21.60
CA LEU A 18 -9.42 43.51 20.51
C LEU A 18 -8.81 42.12 20.17
N LEU A 19 -9.39 41.06 20.73
CA LEU A 19 -9.30 39.76 20.18
C LEU A 19 -9.84 39.92 18.77
N ALA A 20 -8.93 40.18 17.82
CA ALA A 20 -9.20 40.03 16.42
C ALA A 20 -9.78 38.64 16.31
N GLN A 21 -11.09 38.53 16.14
CA GLN A 21 -11.76 37.37 15.67
C GLN A 21 -11.23 37.18 14.24
N PHE A 22 -10.04 36.56 14.13
CA PHE A 22 -9.75 35.88 12.92
C PHE A 22 -10.89 34.87 12.78
N PRO A 23 -11.70 34.92 11.73
CA PRO A 23 -12.59 33.85 11.45
C PRO A 23 -11.62 32.66 11.27
N LEU A 24 -11.55 31.77 12.26
CA LEU A 24 -11.21 30.41 11.99
C LEU A 24 -12.17 30.06 10.86
N MET A 25 -11.66 30.06 9.62
CA MET A 25 -12.30 29.37 8.55
C MET A 25 -12.35 27.92 9.02
N ALA A 26 -13.38 27.61 9.80
CA ALA A 26 -13.90 26.27 9.90
C ALA A 26 -14.21 25.93 8.43
N HIS A 27 -13.25 25.31 7.77
CA HIS A 27 -13.59 24.51 6.62
C HIS A 27 -14.68 23.63 7.19
N ALA A 28 -15.92 23.89 6.78
CA ALA A 28 -16.99 22.94 6.94
C ALA A 28 -16.46 21.67 6.27
N SER A 29 -15.87 20.80 7.06
CA SER A 29 -15.52 19.46 6.64
C SER A 29 -16.86 18.75 6.45
N GLY A 30 -17.52 19.06 5.34
CA GLY A 30 -18.59 18.21 4.84
C GLY A 30 -17.99 16.81 4.86
N GLU A 31 -18.72 15.87 5.43
CA GLU A 31 -18.32 14.47 5.55
C GLU A 31 -17.71 14.00 4.23
N GLN A 32 -16.40 13.74 4.24
CA GLN A 32 -15.71 13.31 3.02
C GLN A 32 -16.15 11.89 2.70
N ARG A 33 -16.98 11.74 1.67
CA ARG A 33 -17.40 10.43 1.16
C ARG A 33 -16.51 10.07 -0.03
N ILE A 34 -15.39 9.42 0.27
CA ILE A 34 -14.39 9.04 -0.73
C ILE A 34 -14.65 7.59 -1.15
N ILE A 35 -14.63 7.34 -2.45
CA ILE A 35 -14.73 5.99 -3.03
C ILE A 35 -13.41 5.67 -3.73
N ALA A 36 -12.87 4.46 -3.50
CA ALA A 36 -11.68 3.96 -4.16
C ALA A 36 -12.04 2.85 -5.16
N LEU A 37 -11.76 3.06 -6.45
CA LEU A 37 -12.05 2.10 -7.51
C LEU A 37 -10.92 1.08 -7.75
N GLU A 38 -9.81 1.21 -7.03
CA GLU A 38 -8.69 0.30 -7.11
C GLU A 38 -7.91 0.29 -5.78
N TRP A 39 -7.13 -0.77 -5.53
CA TRP A 39 -6.53 -1.04 -4.22
C TRP A 39 -5.29 -0.18 -3.94
N LEU A 40 -4.52 0.25 -4.96
CA LEU A 40 -3.42 1.20 -4.75
C LEU A 40 -3.92 2.54 -4.17
N PRO A 41 -4.89 3.24 -4.78
CA PRO A 41 -5.43 4.46 -4.18
C PRO A 41 -6.19 4.21 -2.87
N LEU A 42 -6.77 3.02 -2.67
CA LEU A 42 -7.36 2.62 -1.39
C LEU A 42 -6.29 2.58 -0.29
N GLU A 43 -5.14 1.94 -0.54
CA GLU A 43 -4.02 1.92 0.39
C GLU A 43 -3.49 3.32 0.72
N LEU A 44 -3.36 4.20 -0.28
CA LEU A 44 -2.96 5.60 -0.05
C LEU A 44 -3.92 6.31 0.90
N LEU A 45 -5.22 6.09 0.74
CA LEU A 45 -6.25 6.68 1.61
C LEU A 45 -6.15 6.13 3.03
N MET A 46 -6.03 4.81 3.16
CA MET A 46 -5.89 4.13 4.46
C MET A 46 -4.62 4.55 5.20
N ALA A 47 -3.50 4.76 4.49
CA ALA A 47 -2.25 5.27 5.05
C ALA A 47 -2.40 6.68 5.66
N LEU A 48 -3.39 7.45 5.21
CA LEU A 48 -3.74 8.76 5.78
C LEU A 48 -4.75 8.67 6.94
N GLY A 49 -5.11 7.46 7.37
CA GLY A 49 -6.08 7.23 8.44
C GLY A 49 -7.51 7.55 8.02
N VAL A 50 -7.82 7.49 6.73
CA VAL A 50 -9.16 7.77 6.21
C VAL A 50 -9.79 6.49 5.69
N ILE A 51 -10.95 6.14 6.25
CA ILE A 51 -11.74 5.00 5.81
C ILE A 51 -12.62 5.44 4.63
N PRO A 52 -12.60 4.72 3.48
CA PRO A 52 -13.47 5.06 2.36
C PRO A 52 -14.93 4.79 2.68
N ALA A 53 -15.84 5.50 2.04
CA ALA A 53 -17.27 5.17 2.07
C ALA A 53 -17.57 3.91 1.26
N GLY A 54 -16.79 3.67 0.20
CA GLY A 54 -16.88 2.45 -0.62
C GLY A 54 -15.55 2.15 -1.30
N ALA A 55 -15.33 0.89 -1.60
CA ALA A 55 -14.18 0.42 -2.36
C ALA A 55 -14.57 -0.72 -3.29
N ALA A 56 -13.85 -0.86 -4.41
CA ALA A 56 -14.13 -1.90 -5.37
C ALA A 56 -13.52 -3.25 -4.95
N GLU A 57 -14.26 -4.33 -5.26
CA GLU A 57 -13.79 -5.72 -5.18
C GLU A 57 -13.28 -6.12 -3.79
N LEU A 58 -14.12 -5.91 -2.76
CA LEU A 58 -13.74 -6.15 -1.36
C LEU A 58 -13.38 -7.61 -1.06
N ASN A 59 -13.95 -8.58 -1.74
CA ASN A 59 -13.59 -9.98 -1.57
C ASN A 59 -12.17 -10.25 -2.07
N GLY A 60 -11.84 -9.73 -3.26
CA GLY A 60 -10.47 -9.79 -3.79
C GLY A 60 -9.47 -9.05 -2.89
N TYR A 61 -9.86 -7.89 -2.35
CA TYR A 61 -9.03 -7.17 -1.38
C TYR A 61 -8.65 -8.03 -0.17
N ARG A 62 -9.63 -8.73 0.43
CA ARG A 62 -9.35 -9.61 1.58
C ARG A 62 -8.39 -10.74 1.24
N GLN A 63 -8.48 -11.27 0.02
CA GLN A 63 -7.65 -12.39 -0.45
C GLN A 63 -6.23 -11.96 -0.80
N TRP A 64 -6.07 -10.83 -1.51
CA TRP A 64 -4.79 -10.43 -2.10
C TRP A 64 -4.02 -9.39 -1.31
N VAL A 65 -4.73 -8.54 -0.57
CA VAL A 65 -4.15 -7.45 0.24
C VAL A 65 -4.18 -7.83 1.72
N GLY A 66 -5.34 -8.21 2.23
CA GLY A 66 -5.57 -8.63 3.62
C GLY A 66 -5.55 -7.49 4.63
N GLU A 67 -4.48 -6.74 4.68
CA GLU A 67 -4.27 -5.63 5.63
C GLU A 67 -4.02 -4.29 4.92
N PRO A 68 -4.50 -3.16 5.48
CA PRO A 68 -5.31 -3.09 6.70
C PRO A 68 -6.73 -3.62 6.48
N VAL A 69 -7.29 -4.28 7.50
CA VAL A 69 -8.67 -4.78 7.45
C VAL A 69 -9.63 -3.61 7.26
N LEU A 70 -10.49 -3.73 6.25
CA LEU A 70 -11.52 -2.73 5.99
C LEU A 70 -12.72 -2.94 6.92
N PRO A 71 -13.22 -1.87 7.57
CA PRO A 71 -14.43 -1.95 8.38
C PRO A 71 -15.65 -2.43 7.59
N ALA A 72 -16.58 -3.12 8.25
CA ALA A 72 -17.81 -3.58 7.63
C ALA A 72 -18.73 -2.47 7.08
N SER A 73 -18.46 -1.22 7.46
CA SER A 73 -19.17 -0.04 6.94
C SER A 73 -18.74 0.35 5.51
N VAL A 74 -17.64 -0.17 5.01
CA VAL A 74 -17.18 0.10 3.63
C VAL A 74 -18.05 -0.67 2.66
N VAL A 75 -18.68 0.03 1.73
CA VAL A 75 -19.59 -0.56 0.74
C VAL A 75 -18.77 -1.13 -0.44
N ASP A 76 -19.05 -2.38 -0.82
CA ASP A 76 -18.50 -2.94 -2.07
C ASP A 76 -19.18 -2.29 -3.28
N VAL A 77 -18.40 -1.60 -4.10
CA VAL A 77 -18.93 -0.89 -5.29
C VAL A 77 -18.74 -1.68 -6.59
N GLY A 78 -18.53 -2.99 -6.53
CA GLY A 78 -18.37 -3.87 -7.68
C GLY A 78 -16.92 -4.12 -8.06
N LEU A 79 -16.69 -4.64 -9.26
CA LEU A 79 -15.34 -4.98 -9.73
C LEU A 79 -14.49 -3.73 -9.99
N ARG A 80 -13.18 -3.83 -9.82
CA ARG A 80 -12.23 -2.75 -10.14
C ARG A 80 -12.28 -2.39 -11.64
N THR A 81 -12.52 -3.36 -12.50
CA THR A 81 -12.65 -3.16 -13.95
C THR A 81 -14.06 -2.73 -14.38
N GLU A 82 -15.09 -3.05 -13.59
CA GLU A 82 -16.49 -2.76 -13.88
C GLU A 82 -17.25 -2.38 -12.60
N PRO A 83 -16.98 -1.18 -12.04
CA PRO A 83 -17.66 -0.72 -10.83
C PRO A 83 -19.12 -0.38 -11.11
N ASN A 84 -19.98 -0.57 -10.10
CA ASN A 84 -21.40 -0.24 -10.16
C ASN A 84 -21.60 1.29 -10.05
N LEU A 85 -21.61 1.97 -11.19
CA LEU A 85 -21.72 3.43 -11.26
C LEU A 85 -23.07 3.95 -10.75
N GLU A 86 -24.13 3.15 -10.80
CA GLU A 86 -25.44 3.52 -10.24
C GLU A 86 -25.37 3.57 -8.71
N LEU A 87 -24.84 2.53 -8.08
CA LEU A 87 -24.59 2.51 -6.64
C LEU A 87 -23.71 3.67 -6.20
N ILE A 88 -22.59 3.91 -6.92
CA ILE A 88 -21.67 5.03 -6.66
C ILE A 88 -22.42 6.37 -6.72
N THR A 89 -23.30 6.56 -7.70
CA THR A 89 -24.13 7.77 -7.83
C THR A 89 -25.05 7.95 -6.61
N GLN A 90 -25.70 6.87 -6.15
CA GLN A 90 -26.58 6.89 -4.97
C GLN A 90 -25.80 7.24 -3.68
N MET A 91 -24.54 6.82 -3.58
CA MET A 91 -23.65 7.13 -2.44
C MET A 91 -23.24 8.61 -2.38
N LYS A 92 -23.42 9.38 -3.45
CA LYS A 92 -23.09 10.81 -3.55
C LYS A 92 -21.66 11.09 -3.08
N PRO A 93 -20.63 10.50 -3.69
CA PRO A 93 -19.25 10.71 -3.29
C PRO A 93 -18.82 12.16 -3.45
N THR A 94 -17.87 12.57 -2.62
CA THR A 94 -17.20 13.88 -2.75
C THR A 94 -15.90 13.78 -3.55
N LEU A 95 -15.34 12.57 -3.66
CA LEU A 95 -14.12 12.27 -4.40
C LEU A 95 -14.11 10.79 -4.81
N ILE A 96 -13.62 10.52 -6.03
CA ILE A 96 -13.39 9.17 -6.54
C ILE A 96 -11.89 8.99 -6.80
N LEU A 97 -11.29 7.98 -6.18
CA LEU A 97 -9.89 7.62 -6.37
C LEU A 97 -9.78 6.44 -7.34
N TYR A 98 -8.83 6.49 -8.25
CA TYR A 98 -8.64 5.45 -9.27
C TYR A 98 -7.18 5.27 -9.65
N SER A 99 -6.83 4.15 -10.28
CA SER A 99 -5.52 3.93 -10.88
C SER A 99 -5.53 4.31 -12.35
N GLN A 100 -4.53 5.06 -12.77
CA GLN A 100 -4.35 5.42 -14.19
C GLN A 100 -3.87 4.19 -14.97
N GLY A 101 -4.52 3.93 -16.09
CA GLY A 101 -4.18 2.79 -16.95
C GLY A 101 -4.79 1.45 -16.50
N TYR A 102 -5.64 1.45 -15.46
CA TYR A 102 -6.37 0.27 -15.01
C TYR A 102 -7.82 0.62 -14.64
N GLY A 103 -8.75 -0.26 -15.00
CA GLY A 103 -10.18 -0.05 -14.76
C GLY A 103 -10.88 0.77 -15.86
N PRO A 104 -12.07 1.32 -15.57
CA PRO A 104 -12.87 2.04 -16.54
C PRO A 104 -12.28 3.41 -16.89
N ASP A 105 -12.59 3.90 -18.09
CA ASP A 105 -12.23 5.27 -18.50
C ASP A 105 -12.77 6.30 -17.49
N PRO A 106 -11.93 7.22 -16.99
CA PRO A 106 -12.32 8.22 -16.00
C PRO A 106 -13.53 9.07 -16.40
N SER A 107 -13.75 9.33 -17.68
CA SER A 107 -14.92 10.08 -18.16
C SER A 107 -16.26 9.47 -17.77
N ARG A 108 -16.29 8.14 -17.49
CA ARG A 108 -17.51 7.43 -17.11
C ARG A 108 -17.97 7.80 -15.70
N PHE A 109 -17.06 8.02 -14.77
CA PHE A 109 -17.37 8.29 -13.35
C PHE A 109 -17.09 9.73 -12.91
N MET A 110 -16.26 10.48 -13.62
CA MET A 110 -16.00 11.90 -13.29
C MET A 110 -17.23 12.80 -13.44
N ARG A 111 -18.30 12.31 -14.07
CA ARG A 111 -19.61 12.97 -14.08
C ARG A 111 -20.37 12.82 -12.75
N ILE A 112 -19.97 11.86 -11.92
CA ILE A 112 -20.59 11.60 -10.61
C ILE A 112 -19.94 12.48 -9.53
N ALA A 113 -18.60 12.49 -9.50
CA ALA A 113 -17.81 13.30 -8.57
C ALA A 113 -16.42 13.57 -9.16
N PRO A 114 -15.67 14.58 -8.65
CA PRO A 114 -14.27 14.78 -8.99
C PRO A 114 -13.46 13.50 -8.84
N GLY A 115 -12.59 13.20 -9.80
CA GLY A 115 -11.69 12.04 -9.79
C GLY A 115 -10.25 12.45 -9.53
N LEU A 116 -9.51 11.64 -8.75
CA LEU A 116 -8.07 11.79 -8.56
C LEU A 116 -7.39 10.44 -8.88
N GLY A 117 -6.57 10.44 -9.92
CA GLY A 117 -5.91 9.25 -10.44
C GLY A 117 -4.46 9.14 -10.01
N PHE A 118 -4.00 7.91 -9.77
CA PHE A 118 -2.64 7.58 -9.38
C PHE A 118 -2.03 6.53 -10.29
N THR A 119 -0.73 6.61 -10.50
CA THR A 119 0.03 5.68 -11.34
C THR A 119 0.90 4.78 -10.46
N PHE A 120 0.85 3.47 -10.70
CA PHE A 120 1.70 2.51 -10.00
C PHE A 120 3.19 2.80 -10.20
N ASN A 121 3.59 3.04 -11.45
CA ASN A 121 4.98 3.28 -11.81
C ASN A 121 5.09 4.54 -12.68
N GLU A 122 5.22 5.69 -12.05
CA GLU A 122 5.25 6.99 -12.72
C GLU A 122 6.45 7.09 -13.67
N GLY A 123 6.17 7.43 -14.92
CA GLY A 123 7.19 7.57 -15.97
C GLY A 123 7.88 6.26 -16.37
N GLY A 124 7.38 5.09 -15.94
CA GLY A 124 7.99 3.80 -16.27
C GLY A 124 9.39 3.61 -15.67
N THR A 125 9.70 4.31 -14.58
CA THR A 125 11.08 4.35 -14.00
C THR A 125 11.47 3.07 -13.26
N GLY A 126 10.56 2.11 -13.09
CA GLY A 126 10.76 0.90 -12.27
C GLY A 126 10.86 1.20 -10.77
N LYS A 127 10.26 2.31 -10.30
CA LYS A 127 10.30 2.75 -8.89
C LYS A 127 8.90 3.00 -8.32
N PRO A 128 8.09 1.93 -8.13
CA PRO A 128 6.72 2.07 -7.63
C PRO A 128 6.62 2.64 -6.21
N LEU A 129 7.56 2.32 -5.30
CA LEU A 129 7.59 2.88 -3.96
C LEU A 129 7.82 4.40 -3.98
N THR A 130 8.74 4.85 -4.83
CA THR A 130 8.98 6.29 -5.04
C THR A 130 7.73 6.98 -5.61
N SER A 131 7.04 6.35 -6.54
CA SER A 131 5.75 6.84 -7.09
C SER A 131 4.67 6.88 -6.00
N ALA A 132 4.55 5.82 -5.18
CA ALA A 132 3.59 5.74 -4.09
C ALA A 132 3.81 6.84 -3.03
N ARG A 133 5.05 7.14 -2.66
CA ARG A 133 5.40 8.24 -1.74
C ARG A 133 4.92 9.60 -2.26
N ARG A 134 5.12 9.87 -3.55
CA ARG A 134 4.62 11.11 -4.18
C ARG A 134 3.10 11.14 -4.23
N SER A 135 2.47 10.04 -4.64
CA SER A 135 1.02 9.87 -4.71
C SER A 135 0.37 10.09 -3.33
N LEU A 136 0.96 9.56 -2.25
CA LEU A 136 0.51 9.79 -0.88
C LEU A 136 0.49 11.27 -0.53
N MET A 137 1.57 12.00 -0.85
CA MET A 137 1.65 13.44 -0.59
C MET A 137 0.68 14.25 -1.43
N VAL A 138 0.42 13.84 -2.68
CA VAL A 138 -0.60 14.47 -3.54
C VAL A 138 -1.99 14.29 -2.95
N LEU A 139 -2.37 13.06 -2.58
CA LEU A 139 -3.65 12.77 -1.93
C LEU A 139 -3.78 13.54 -0.61
N ALA A 140 -2.75 13.50 0.22
CA ALA A 140 -2.73 14.18 1.52
C ALA A 140 -2.97 15.69 1.42
N LYS A 141 -2.37 16.34 0.43
CA LYS A 141 -2.62 17.77 0.15
C LYS A 141 -4.07 18.00 -0.28
N HIS A 142 -4.60 17.11 -1.14
CA HIS A 142 -5.95 17.24 -1.67
C HIS A 142 -7.03 17.12 -0.58
N ILE A 143 -6.82 16.21 0.40
CA ILE A 143 -7.81 15.96 1.47
C ILE A 143 -7.44 16.56 2.83
N GLY A 144 -6.39 17.40 2.91
CA GLY A 144 -5.99 18.08 4.14
C GLY A 144 -5.33 17.16 5.19
N ARG A 145 -4.58 16.13 4.77
CA ARG A 145 -3.95 15.12 5.64
C ARG A 145 -2.42 15.11 5.57
N VAL A 146 -1.80 16.24 5.28
CA VAL A 146 -0.33 16.35 5.14
C VAL A 146 0.44 15.89 6.38
N PRO A 147 0.05 16.26 7.63
CA PRO A 147 0.74 15.77 8.82
C PRO A 147 0.74 14.24 8.93
N GLN A 148 -0.38 13.58 8.58
CA GLN A 148 -0.50 12.11 8.60
C GLN A 148 0.41 11.47 7.56
N ALA A 149 0.48 12.03 6.35
CA ALA A 149 1.39 11.54 5.31
C ALA A 149 2.87 11.65 5.74
N VAL A 150 3.26 12.78 6.35
CA VAL A 150 4.64 12.97 6.84
C VAL A 150 4.96 11.94 7.93
N ALA A 151 4.06 11.73 8.89
CA ALA A 151 4.25 10.74 9.95
C ALA A 151 4.35 9.30 9.39
N HIS A 152 3.46 8.93 8.47
CA HIS A 152 3.46 7.62 7.83
C HIS A 152 4.76 7.36 7.04
N LEU A 153 5.23 8.35 6.28
CA LEU A 153 6.48 8.20 5.52
C LEU A 153 7.71 8.11 6.44
N ALA A 154 7.71 8.85 7.55
CA ALA A 154 8.78 8.75 8.55
C ALA A 154 8.81 7.37 9.23
N ASP A 155 7.64 6.77 9.49
CA ASP A 155 7.54 5.41 10.03
C ASP A 155 8.05 4.37 9.03
N LEU A 156 7.64 4.45 7.77
CA LEU A 156 8.16 3.59 6.69
C LEU A 156 9.70 3.68 6.59
N ASP A 157 10.26 4.89 6.62
CA ASP A 157 11.72 5.09 6.58
C ASP A 157 12.41 4.48 7.81
N SER A 158 11.79 4.61 8.98
CA SER A 158 12.29 4.01 10.22
C SER A 158 12.27 2.48 10.18
N GLN A 159 11.18 1.87 9.69
CA GLN A 159 11.08 0.41 9.53
C GLN A 159 12.14 -0.10 8.54
N MET A 160 12.27 0.55 7.39
CA MET A 160 13.28 0.22 6.38
C MET A 160 14.70 0.28 6.96
N ALA A 161 15.03 1.35 7.70
CA ALA A 161 16.35 1.50 8.31
C ALA A 161 16.62 0.44 9.39
N ARG A 162 15.63 0.12 10.24
CA ARG A 162 15.75 -0.93 11.26
C ARG A 162 16.05 -2.28 10.63
N LEU A 163 15.26 -2.69 9.62
CA LEU A 163 15.47 -3.97 8.96
C LEU A 163 16.81 -4.01 8.21
N LYS A 164 17.17 -2.95 7.50
CA LYS A 164 18.46 -2.85 6.82
C LYS A 164 19.64 -3.07 7.78
N ASN A 165 19.60 -2.43 8.96
CA ASN A 165 20.63 -2.59 9.97
C ASN A 165 20.67 -4.03 10.55
N LYS A 166 19.48 -4.63 10.79
CA LYS A 166 19.36 -6.02 11.25
C LYS A 166 19.95 -7.00 10.24
N LEU A 167 19.75 -6.77 8.95
CA LEU A 167 20.24 -7.62 7.87
C LEU A 167 21.71 -7.37 7.46
N ALA A 168 22.36 -6.33 7.99
CA ALA A 168 23.72 -5.97 7.62
C ALA A 168 24.76 -7.08 7.87
N HIS A 169 24.49 -7.99 8.79
CA HIS A 169 25.36 -9.10 9.13
C HIS A 169 24.89 -10.46 8.56
N ARG A 170 23.80 -10.43 7.78
CA ARG A 170 23.31 -11.64 7.12
C ARG A 170 24.26 -12.06 6.00
N PRO A 171 24.60 -13.36 5.90
CA PRO A 171 25.35 -13.85 4.74
C PRO A 171 24.66 -13.45 3.43
N PRO A 172 25.39 -12.95 2.43
CA PRO A 172 24.82 -12.56 1.14
C PRO A 172 24.27 -13.80 0.42
N ARG A 173 22.95 -13.88 0.35
CA ARG A 173 22.25 -14.90 -0.44
C ARG A 173 21.11 -14.23 -1.17
N PRO A 174 20.94 -14.47 -2.50
CA PRO A 174 19.85 -13.92 -3.25
C PRO A 174 18.51 -14.41 -2.71
N LEU A 175 17.50 -13.56 -2.79
CA LEU A 175 16.17 -13.80 -2.27
C LEU A 175 15.17 -13.96 -3.42
N LEU A 176 14.49 -15.11 -3.48
CA LEU A 176 13.36 -15.35 -4.37
C LEU A 176 12.06 -14.97 -3.66
N LEU A 177 11.29 -14.08 -4.26
CA LEU A 177 9.93 -13.74 -3.81
C LEU A 177 8.94 -14.27 -4.84
N LEU A 178 7.93 -15.02 -4.40
CA LEU A 178 6.97 -15.66 -5.29
C LEU A 178 5.58 -15.80 -4.66
N SER A 179 4.58 -16.13 -5.49
CA SER A 179 3.27 -16.63 -5.07
C SER A 179 2.85 -17.80 -5.96
N ILE A 180 2.31 -18.85 -5.37
CA ILE A 180 1.76 -19.99 -6.10
C ILE A 180 0.39 -19.57 -6.66
N VAL A 181 0.19 -19.72 -7.99
CA VAL A 181 -1.04 -19.30 -8.68
C VAL A 181 -1.95 -20.49 -8.95
N ASP A 182 -1.36 -21.54 -9.48
CA ASP A 182 -2.04 -22.78 -9.85
C ASP A 182 -1.08 -23.97 -9.69
N PRO A 183 -1.52 -25.22 -9.92
CA PRO A 183 -0.68 -26.42 -9.72
C PRO A 183 0.62 -26.47 -10.53
N ARG A 184 0.81 -25.59 -11.51
CA ARG A 184 1.98 -25.60 -12.41
C ARG A 184 2.72 -24.26 -12.47
N HIS A 185 2.11 -23.17 -12.01
CA HIS A 185 2.66 -21.83 -12.21
C HIS A 185 2.80 -21.06 -10.89
N VAL A 186 3.82 -20.24 -10.88
CA VAL A 186 4.06 -19.23 -9.84
C VAL A 186 4.15 -17.83 -10.45
N ILE A 187 3.71 -16.81 -9.71
CA ILE A 187 4.15 -15.44 -9.96
C ILE A 187 5.50 -15.28 -9.30
N VAL A 188 6.50 -14.80 -10.02
CA VAL A 188 7.79 -14.39 -9.49
C VAL A 188 7.86 -12.87 -9.52
N PHE A 189 8.29 -12.25 -8.41
CA PHE A 189 8.46 -10.80 -8.31
C PHE A 189 9.84 -10.40 -8.81
N THR A 190 9.87 -9.50 -9.79
CA THR A 190 11.01 -9.24 -10.64
C THR A 190 11.42 -7.77 -10.59
N ALA A 191 12.40 -7.36 -11.40
CA ALA A 191 12.75 -5.94 -11.59
C ALA A 191 11.51 -5.09 -11.92
N ASN A 192 11.59 -3.78 -11.66
CA ASN A 192 10.55 -2.75 -11.88
C ASN A 192 9.33 -2.81 -10.95
N GLY A 193 9.22 -3.81 -10.05
CA GLY A 193 8.13 -3.95 -9.10
C GLY A 193 8.36 -3.23 -7.77
N LEU A 194 7.28 -3.10 -6.99
CA LEU A 194 7.32 -2.56 -5.63
C LEU A 194 8.30 -3.35 -4.75
N PHE A 195 8.24 -4.68 -4.84
CA PHE A 195 9.09 -5.57 -4.04
C PHE A 195 10.57 -5.39 -4.39
N GLN A 196 10.90 -5.23 -5.67
CA GLN A 196 12.28 -4.95 -6.07
C GLN A 196 12.81 -3.66 -5.46
N GLU A 197 12.03 -2.56 -5.48
CA GLU A 197 12.49 -1.29 -4.91
C GLU A 197 12.68 -1.39 -3.39
N VAL A 198 11.88 -2.19 -2.69
CA VAL A 198 12.08 -2.49 -1.26
C VAL A 198 13.38 -3.28 -1.05
N LEU A 199 13.62 -4.34 -1.85
CA LEU A 199 14.87 -5.11 -1.77
C LEU A 199 16.09 -4.23 -2.03
N ASP A 200 16.04 -3.36 -3.04
CA ASP A 200 17.12 -2.43 -3.37
C ASP A 200 17.46 -1.49 -2.18
N ASN A 201 16.42 -0.94 -1.53
CA ASN A 201 16.58 -0.09 -0.35
C ASN A 201 17.20 -0.83 0.84
N LEU A 202 16.86 -2.11 1.00
CA LEU A 202 17.42 -2.98 2.05
C LEU A 202 18.83 -3.49 1.72
N GLY A 203 19.27 -3.39 0.46
CA GLY A 203 20.52 -3.97 -0.03
C GLY A 203 20.45 -5.47 -0.21
N LEU A 204 19.25 -6.01 -0.47
CA LEU A 204 19.03 -7.43 -0.75
C LEU A 204 19.03 -7.68 -2.26
N GLU A 205 19.63 -8.80 -2.65
CA GLU A 205 19.67 -9.22 -4.05
C GLU A 205 18.44 -10.07 -4.39
N ASN A 206 17.72 -9.68 -5.45
CA ASN A 206 16.67 -10.52 -6.02
C ASN A 206 17.29 -11.69 -6.79
N ALA A 207 16.83 -12.91 -6.53
CA ALA A 207 17.32 -14.11 -7.20
C ALA A 207 16.89 -14.19 -8.67
N TRP A 208 15.75 -13.61 -9.04
CA TRP A 208 15.26 -13.63 -10.42
C TRP A 208 15.93 -12.55 -11.26
N LYS A 209 16.78 -12.96 -12.22
CA LYS A 209 17.53 -12.08 -13.12
C LYS A 209 17.03 -12.14 -14.57
N ALA A 210 16.04 -12.99 -14.84
CA ALA A 210 15.51 -13.18 -16.20
C ALA A 210 14.51 -12.06 -16.56
N GLU A 211 13.49 -12.38 -17.33
CA GLU A 211 12.50 -11.43 -17.81
C GLU A 211 11.77 -10.70 -16.68
N SER A 212 11.34 -9.48 -16.98
CA SER A 212 10.49 -8.64 -16.15
C SER A 212 9.45 -7.93 -17.01
N THR A 213 8.36 -7.51 -16.39
CA THR A 213 7.32 -6.68 -17.02
C THR A 213 7.32 -5.27 -16.46
N PHE A 214 6.51 -4.39 -17.04
CA PHE A 214 6.22 -3.07 -16.45
C PHE A 214 5.71 -3.17 -15.00
N TRP A 215 4.98 -4.24 -14.70
CA TRP A 215 4.37 -4.47 -13.38
C TRP A 215 5.34 -5.09 -12.36
N GLY A 216 6.54 -5.50 -12.80
CA GLY A 216 7.53 -6.11 -11.91
C GLY A 216 7.17 -7.50 -11.43
N SER A 217 6.46 -8.26 -12.24
CA SER A 217 6.15 -9.67 -12.00
C SER A 217 6.02 -10.44 -13.31
N VAL A 218 6.27 -11.75 -13.25
CA VAL A 218 6.07 -12.68 -14.36
C VAL A 218 5.44 -13.98 -13.84
N ILE A 219 4.62 -14.61 -14.67
CA ILE A 219 4.08 -15.96 -14.39
C ILE A 219 4.97 -16.96 -15.12
N VAL A 220 5.49 -17.93 -14.38
CA VAL A 220 6.40 -18.94 -14.92
C VAL A 220 6.04 -20.33 -14.40
N GLY A 221 6.44 -21.38 -15.12
CA GLY A 221 6.34 -22.74 -14.64
C GLY A 221 7.25 -22.99 -13.44
N ILE A 222 6.78 -23.81 -12.49
CA ILE A 222 7.50 -24.12 -11.24
C ILE A 222 8.89 -24.73 -11.53
N GLU A 223 9.03 -25.48 -12.62
CA GLU A 223 10.29 -26.11 -13.05
C GLU A 223 11.42 -25.10 -13.27
N ARG A 224 11.10 -23.85 -13.66
CA ARG A 224 12.10 -22.79 -13.87
C ARG A 224 12.79 -22.33 -12.58
N LEU A 225 12.19 -22.63 -11.43
CA LEU A 225 12.78 -22.32 -10.14
C LEU A 225 13.96 -23.21 -9.78
N ALA A 226 14.10 -24.39 -10.46
CA ALA A 226 15.18 -25.32 -10.23
C ALA A 226 16.56 -24.74 -10.61
N ASP A 227 16.60 -23.79 -11.55
CA ASP A 227 17.83 -23.18 -12.05
C ASP A 227 18.37 -22.04 -11.17
N LEU A 228 17.65 -21.64 -10.12
CA LEU A 228 18.01 -20.47 -9.29
C LEU A 228 19.17 -20.73 -8.30
N GLY A 229 19.55 -22.01 -8.11
CA GLY A 229 20.70 -22.37 -7.25
C GLY A 229 20.45 -22.15 -5.75
N ASP A 230 21.44 -21.58 -5.06
CA ASP A 230 21.45 -21.40 -3.61
C ASP A 230 20.78 -20.08 -3.20
N VAL A 231 19.47 -20.09 -3.05
CA VAL A 231 18.66 -18.92 -2.71
C VAL A 231 17.85 -19.15 -1.41
N ASP A 232 17.47 -18.07 -0.74
CA ASP A 232 16.36 -18.10 0.20
C ASP A 232 15.08 -17.77 -0.57
N ALA A 233 13.96 -18.42 -0.25
CA ALA A 233 12.69 -18.21 -0.94
C ALA A 233 11.56 -17.89 0.03
N ILE A 234 10.76 -16.90 -0.32
CA ILE A 234 9.57 -16.49 0.43
C ILE A 234 8.37 -16.58 -0.51
N GLY A 235 7.38 -17.38 -0.14
CA GLY A 235 6.10 -17.50 -0.82
C GLY A 235 5.01 -16.72 -0.09
N PHE A 236 4.26 -15.87 -0.81
CA PHE A 236 3.11 -15.18 -0.26
C PHE A 236 1.83 -15.95 -0.60
N GLU A 237 1.05 -16.26 0.43
CA GLU A 237 -0.19 -17.03 0.32
C GLU A 237 -1.38 -16.09 0.12
N HIS A 238 -2.34 -16.47 -0.73
CA HIS A 238 -3.49 -15.64 -1.09
C HIS A 238 -4.82 -16.39 -0.91
N ASP A 239 -5.03 -16.96 0.30
CA ASP A 239 -6.23 -17.75 0.62
C ASP A 239 -6.49 -18.91 -0.38
N ASN A 240 -5.41 -19.53 -0.85
CA ASN A 240 -5.42 -20.61 -1.82
C ASN A 240 -4.75 -21.89 -1.28
N GLN A 241 -4.92 -22.16 0.01
CA GLN A 241 -4.21 -23.23 0.74
C GLN A 241 -4.29 -24.60 0.06
N ALA A 242 -5.44 -24.94 -0.52
CA ALA A 242 -5.59 -26.23 -1.22
C ALA A 242 -4.63 -26.35 -2.41
N ILE A 243 -4.40 -25.28 -3.16
CA ILE A 243 -3.45 -25.24 -4.29
C ILE A 243 -2.02 -25.28 -3.74
N VAL A 244 -1.74 -24.57 -2.68
CA VAL A 244 -0.42 -24.57 -2.02
C VAL A 244 -0.08 -25.98 -1.54
N ASP A 245 -1.00 -26.66 -0.85
CA ASP A 245 -0.83 -28.04 -0.36
C ASP A 245 -0.61 -29.02 -1.52
N GLU A 246 -1.39 -28.90 -2.61
CA GLU A 246 -1.22 -29.70 -3.81
C GLU A 246 0.20 -29.53 -4.39
N VAL A 247 0.61 -28.29 -4.64
CA VAL A 247 1.91 -27.96 -5.23
C VAL A 247 3.06 -28.41 -4.33
N THR A 248 3.00 -28.07 -3.05
CA THR A 248 4.10 -28.36 -2.11
C THR A 248 4.28 -29.86 -1.83
N SER A 249 3.25 -30.68 -2.08
CA SER A 249 3.33 -32.14 -2.00
C SER A 249 3.96 -32.80 -3.23
N THR A 250 4.12 -32.09 -4.35
CA THR A 250 4.66 -32.65 -5.59
C THR A 250 6.15 -32.98 -5.50
N ALA A 251 6.58 -34.01 -6.21
CA ALA A 251 8.01 -34.39 -6.33
C ALA A 251 8.83 -33.23 -6.94
N LEU A 252 8.26 -32.49 -7.90
CA LEU A 252 8.91 -31.34 -8.51
C LEU A 252 9.23 -30.28 -7.44
N TRP A 253 8.24 -29.84 -6.66
CA TRP A 253 8.45 -28.83 -5.60
C TRP A 253 9.45 -29.29 -4.56
N GLN A 254 9.32 -30.56 -4.10
CA GLN A 254 10.23 -31.14 -3.12
C GLN A 254 11.68 -31.30 -3.64
N SER A 255 11.88 -31.31 -4.96
CA SER A 255 13.21 -31.37 -5.57
C SER A 255 13.91 -30.03 -5.67
N LEU A 256 13.20 -28.91 -5.51
CA LEU A 256 13.78 -27.55 -5.62
C LEU A 256 14.89 -27.33 -4.58
N PRO A 257 16.03 -26.72 -4.97
CA PRO A 257 17.19 -26.57 -4.07
C PRO A 257 16.87 -25.87 -2.74
N PHE A 258 16.09 -24.79 -2.79
CA PHE A 258 15.71 -24.03 -1.59
C PHE A 258 14.70 -24.78 -0.69
N VAL A 259 13.84 -25.65 -1.27
CA VAL A 259 12.93 -26.51 -0.51
C VAL A 259 13.72 -27.60 0.20
N ARG A 260 14.57 -28.32 -0.53
CA ARG A 260 15.42 -29.39 0.04
C ARG A 260 16.33 -28.91 1.18
N SER A 261 16.78 -27.68 1.10
CA SER A 261 17.64 -27.06 2.12
C SER A 261 16.87 -26.36 3.24
N GLY A 262 15.51 -26.48 3.28
CA GLY A 262 14.67 -25.87 4.31
C GLY A 262 14.67 -24.34 4.28
N ARG A 263 14.91 -23.74 3.12
CA ARG A 263 15.00 -22.27 2.95
C ARG A 263 13.77 -21.64 2.27
N PHE A 264 12.71 -22.38 2.17
CA PHE A 264 11.41 -21.84 1.79
C PHE A 264 10.62 -21.44 3.03
N LYS A 265 10.05 -20.24 3.05
CA LYS A 265 9.11 -19.78 4.07
C LYS A 265 7.84 -19.26 3.43
N ALA A 266 6.70 -19.68 3.96
CA ALA A 266 5.39 -19.14 3.61
C ALA A 266 5.07 -17.94 4.51
N MET A 267 4.53 -16.87 3.92
CA MET A 267 4.16 -15.62 4.59
C MET A 267 2.75 -15.22 4.19
N PRO A 268 2.04 -14.46 5.04
CA PRO A 268 0.74 -13.88 4.69
C PRO A 268 0.79 -13.07 3.39
N PRO A 269 -0.37 -12.80 2.75
CA PRO A 269 -0.41 -12.05 1.50
C PRO A 269 0.14 -10.65 1.67
N VAL A 270 0.85 -10.16 0.66
CA VAL A 270 1.27 -8.78 0.51
C VAL A 270 0.96 -8.33 -0.91
N TRP A 271 0.25 -7.22 -1.05
CA TRP A 271 -0.14 -6.74 -2.36
C TRP A 271 1.04 -6.15 -3.14
N PHE A 272 1.46 -6.82 -4.17
CA PHE A 272 2.65 -6.46 -4.95
C PHE A 272 2.45 -5.32 -5.95
N TYR A 273 1.19 -4.92 -6.22
CA TYR A 273 0.83 -3.71 -6.97
C TYR A 273 0.32 -2.58 -6.07
N GLY A 274 0.64 -2.66 -4.79
CA GLY A 274 0.22 -1.72 -3.79
C GLY A 274 1.07 -0.46 -3.69
N ALA A 275 0.97 0.17 -2.54
CA ALA A 275 1.62 1.43 -2.24
C ALA A 275 2.53 1.33 -1.00
N THR A 276 2.54 2.36 -0.16
CA THR A 276 3.42 2.44 1.01
C THR A 276 3.03 1.47 2.12
N LEU A 277 1.75 1.12 2.28
CA LEU A 277 1.31 0.09 3.25
C LEU A 277 1.80 -1.29 2.84
N SER A 278 1.64 -1.67 1.56
CA SER A 278 2.19 -2.93 1.05
C SER A 278 3.72 -3.01 1.19
N ALA A 279 4.44 -1.89 1.01
CA ALA A 279 5.87 -1.85 1.27
C ALA A 279 6.21 -2.12 2.74
N MET A 280 5.44 -1.55 3.70
CA MET A 280 5.61 -1.82 5.13
C MET A 280 5.31 -3.27 5.48
N GLN A 281 4.24 -3.85 4.92
CA GLN A 281 3.91 -5.28 5.09
C GLN A 281 5.02 -6.19 4.55
N LEU A 282 5.61 -5.84 3.40
CA LEU A 282 6.75 -6.59 2.87
C LEU A 282 7.95 -6.50 3.80
N ILE A 283 8.26 -5.32 4.36
CA ILE A 283 9.35 -5.15 5.33
C ILE A 283 9.12 -6.04 6.55
N ASP A 284 7.90 -6.07 7.09
CA ASP A 284 7.55 -6.91 8.24
C ASP A 284 7.64 -8.41 7.88
N SER A 285 7.16 -8.81 6.71
CA SER A 285 7.28 -10.19 6.22
C SER A 285 8.75 -10.62 6.06
N LEU A 286 9.60 -9.73 5.53
CA LEU A 286 11.04 -9.98 5.39
C LEU A 286 11.72 -10.08 6.76
N ASP A 287 11.34 -9.25 7.73
CA ASP A 287 11.89 -9.31 9.09
C ASP A 287 11.61 -10.66 9.75
N HIS A 288 10.36 -11.14 9.66
CA HIS A 288 9.97 -12.45 10.18
C HIS A 288 10.61 -13.62 9.42
N ALA A 289 10.67 -13.54 8.07
CA ALA A 289 11.18 -14.62 7.26
C ALA A 289 12.71 -14.74 7.34
N LEU A 290 13.42 -13.63 7.46
CA LEU A 290 14.89 -13.59 7.42
C LEU A 290 15.52 -13.45 8.82
N GLU A 291 14.81 -13.85 9.88
CA GLU A 291 15.34 -13.78 11.25
C GLU A 291 16.79 -14.26 11.31
N VAL A 292 17.68 -13.35 11.65
CA VAL A 292 19.08 -13.64 12.00
C VAL A 292 19.05 -14.17 13.44
N LYS A 293 19.32 -15.48 13.59
CA LYS A 293 19.49 -16.09 14.93
C LYS A 293 20.77 -15.60 15.56
#